data_b4f4b926a3f344ea6cb87fc32a924192
#
_entry.id   b4f4b926a3f344ea6cb87fc32a924192
#
_cell.length_a   1.000
_cell.length_b   1.000
_cell.length_c   1.000
_cell.angle_alpha   90.00
_cell.angle_beta   90.00
_cell.angle_gamma   90.00
#
_symmetry.space_group_name_H-M   'P 1'
#
loop_
_entity.id
_entity.type
_entity.pdbx_description
1 polymer ?
#
loop_
_entity_poly.entity_id
_entity_poly.type
_entity_poly.pdbx_seq_one_letter_code
_entity_poly.pdbx_strand_id
1 'polypeptide(L)'
;MKPLFAALSVALLLGTSLNAQAAEQTIPTDRSIQVYKKADLAEWNRENAAGGQGPLLGSFAFTRHQTADQDAFKEIGWLTLPPGASIGQHKHIGNEDVYIIVSGKGLFTDSEGKQTEVGAGDITIARPGQSHALKNIGKKPLVFLDLIAETAGAKAAETK
;
A
#
# COMPACT_ATOMS: atom_id res chain seq x y z
N MET A 1 66.71 31.05 -7.75
CA MET A 1 65.29 31.09 -8.13
C MET A 1 64.73 29.68 -7.96
N LYS A 2 63.96 29.41 -6.94
CA LYS A 2 63.27 28.10 -6.73
C LYS A 2 61.78 28.32 -6.95
N PRO A 3 61.08 27.50 -7.72
CA PRO A 3 59.63 27.63 -7.79
C PRO A 3 58.94 26.92 -6.64
N LEU A 4 58.00 27.64 -6.02
CA LEU A 4 57.08 27.16 -4.98
C LEU A 4 55.99 26.31 -5.67
N PHE A 5 55.90 25.04 -5.30
CA PHE A 5 54.75 24.20 -5.65
C PHE A 5 53.66 24.38 -4.59
N ALA A 6 52.55 24.98 -4.96
CA ALA A 6 51.34 25.02 -4.15
C ALA A 6 50.60 23.69 -4.29
N ALA A 7 50.47 22.93 -3.23
CA ALA A 7 49.65 21.73 -3.15
C ALA A 7 48.20 22.13 -2.94
N LEU A 8 47.36 21.81 -3.93
CA LEU A 8 45.90 21.98 -3.87
C LEU A 8 45.30 20.76 -3.18
N SER A 9 44.89 20.91 -1.92
CA SER A 9 44.20 19.85 -1.19
C SER A 9 42.72 19.82 -1.61
N VAL A 10 42.33 18.79 -2.34
CA VAL A 10 40.94 18.51 -2.62
C VAL A 10 40.34 17.81 -1.42
N ALA A 11 39.49 18.51 -0.69
CA ALA A 11 38.67 17.92 0.37
C ALA A 11 37.52 17.14 -0.25
N LEU A 12 37.60 15.81 -0.17
CA LEU A 12 36.54 14.90 -0.57
C LEU A 12 35.44 14.94 0.51
N LEU A 13 34.35 15.66 0.23
CA LEU A 13 33.15 15.65 1.06
C LEU A 13 32.45 14.30 0.84
N LEU A 14 32.69 13.37 1.75
CA LEU A 14 31.87 12.15 1.87
C LEU A 14 30.48 12.55 2.38
N GLY A 15 29.55 12.71 1.45
CA GLY A 15 28.14 12.85 1.74
C GLY A 15 27.61 11.55 2.36
N THR A 16 27.45 11.53 3.67
CA THR A 16 26.66 10.49 4.34
C THR A 16 25.20 10.70 3.98
N SER A 17 24.69 9.91 3.03
CA SER A 17 23.27 9.76 2.81
C SER A 17 22.66 9.12 4.07
N LEU A 18 22.04 9.95 4.90
CA LEU A 18 21.12 9.48 5.94
C LEU A 18 19.93 8.81 5.23
N ASN A 19 20.00 7.49 5.07
CA ASN A 19 18.81 6.67 4.86
C ASN A 19 17.95 6.83 6.12
N ALA A 20 17.02 7.76 6.09
CA ALA A 20 15.91 7.79 7.01
C ALA A 20 15.02 6.58 6.68
N GLN A 21 15.38 5.42 7.22
CA GLN A 21 14.48 4.31 7.35
C GLN A 21 13.36 4.83 8.25
N ALA A 22 12.18 5.10 7.65
CA ALA A 22 10.98 5.35 8.44
C ALA A 22 10.86 4.19 9.43
N ALA A 23 10.91 4.51 10.72
CA ALA A 23 10.71 3.52 11.76
C ALA A 23 9.38 2.84 11.46
N GLU A 24 9.41 1.52 11.25
CA GLU A 24 8.23 0.68 11.07
C GLU A 24 7.41 0.86 12.35
N GLN A 25 6.33 1.64 12.26
CA GLN A 25 5.44 1.82 13.39
C GLN A 25 4.86 0.46 13.69
N THR A 26 5.20 -0.08 14.85
CA THR A 26 4.65 -1.35 15.32
C THR A 26 3.16 -1.16 15.56
N ILE A 27 2.35 -1.66 14.64
CA ILE A 27 0.89 -1.73 14.80
C ILE A 27 0.61 -2.66 15.97
N PRO A 28 -0.29 -2.27 16.91
CA PRO A 28 -0.59 -3.11 18.06
C PRO A 28 -1.08 -4.49 17.64
N THR A 29 -0.43 -5.54 18.14
CA THR A 29 -0.82 -6.93 17.90
C THR A 29 -1.91 -7.43 18.87
N ASP A 30 -2.38 -6.56 19.77
CA ASP A 30 -3.45 -6.90 20.71
C ASP A 30 -4.79 -7.03 19.97
N ARG A 31 -5.18 -8.29 19.73
CA ARG A 31 -6.43 -8.65 19.03
C ARG A 31 -7.68 -8.51 19.89
N SER A 32 -7.57 -8.15 21.17
CA SER A 32 -8.71 -7.84 22.03
C SER A 32 -9.31 -6.46 21.73
N ILE A 33 -8.56 -5.60 21.04
CA ILE A 33 -9.02 -4.27 20.61
C ILE A 33 -10.16 -4.43 19.60
N GLN A 34 -11.32 -3.86 19.93
CA GLN A 34 -12.51 -3.88 19.06
C GLN A 34 -12.79 -2.53 18.40
N VAL A 35 -12.13 -1.45 18.84
CA VAL A 35 -12.33 -0.11 18.30
C VAL A 35 -10.98 0.49 17.94
N TYR A 36 -10.76 0.70 16.65
CA TYR A 36 -9.59 1.37 16.11
C TYR A 36 -9.96 2.81 15.76
N LYS A 37 -9.56 3.75 16.62
CA LYS A 37 -9.82 5.17 16.37
C LYS A 37 -8.87 5.69 15.30
N LYS A 38 -9.35 6.63 14.48
CA LYS A 38 -8.55 7.23 13.38
C LYS A 38 -7.19 7.75 13.86
N ALA A 39 -7.13 8.31 15.08
CA ALA A 39 -5.87 8.85 15.63
C ALA A 39 -4.84 7.76 15.99
N ASP A 40 -5.29 6.51 16.12
CA ASP A 40 -4.47 5.38 16.58
C ASP A 40 -4.09 4.44 15.42
N LEU A 41 -4.53 4.75 14.19
CA LEU A 41 -4.17 3.97 13.01
C LEU A 41 -2.70 4.15 12.67
N ALA A 42 -2.03 3.07 12.31
CA ALA A 42 -0.64 3.10 11.91
C ALA A 42 -0.49 3.52 10.46
N GLU A 43 0.42 4.44 10.17
CA GLU A 43 0.72 4.85 8.81
C GLU A 43 1.67 3.86 8.13
N TRP A 44 1.31 3.48 6.93
CA TRP A 44 2.15 2.69 6.04
C TRP A 44 2.01 3.17 4.60
N ASN A 45 2.89 4.07 4.21
CA ASN A 45 2.92 4.65 2.87
C ASN A 45 3.84 3.83 1.97
N ARG A 46 3.46 3.68 0.71
CA ARG A 46 4.20 2.89 -0.29
C ARG A 46 4.35 3.69 -1.59
N GLU A 47 5.54 3.77 -2.14
CA GLU A 47 5.76 4.31 -3.49
C GLU A 47 5.56 3.22 -4.53
N ASN A 48 4.87 3.57 -5.62
CA ASN A 48 4.65 2.70 -6.79
C ASN A 48 4.07 1.33 -6.42
N ALA A 49 3.07 1.30 -5.54
CA ALA A 49 2.47 0.07 -5.04
C ALA A 49 2.10 -0.89 -6.18
N ALA A 50 2.54 -2.15 -6.07
CA ALA A 50 2.35 -3.21 -7.08
C ALA A 50 2.80 -2.81 -8.51
N GLY A 51 3.85 -1.98 -8.65
CA GLY A 51 4.30 -1.46 -9.94
C GLY A 51 3.41 -0.37 -10.53
N GLY A 52 2.57 0.24 -9.72
CA GLY A 52 1.79 1.42 -10.08
C GLY A 52 2.63 2.69 -10.14
N GLN A 53 1.99 3.84 -9.95
CA GLN A 53 2.61 5.16 -10.11
C GLN A 53 2.37 6.04 -8.90
N GLY A 54 3.41 6.67 -8.36
CA GLY A 54 3.34 7.62 -7.26
C GLY A 54 2.97 6.98 -5.92
N PRO A 55 2.68 7.81 -4.90
CA PRO A 55 2.44 7.34 -3.55
C PRO A 55 1.06 6.72 -3.36
N LEU A 56 1.02 5.63 -2.61
CA LEU A 56 -0.16 5.10 -1.94
C LEU A 56 -0.03 5.42 -0.46
N LEU A 57 -0.89 6.28 0.06
CA LEU A 57 -0.91 6.65 1.47
C LEU A 57 -1.87 5.73 2.21
N GLY A 58 -1.41 5.12 3.30
CA GLY A 58 -2.19 4.14 4.06
C GLY A 58 -2.22 4.44 5.56
N SER A 59 -3.38 4.21 6.19
CA SER A 59 -3.58 4.26 7.64
C SER A 59 -4.35 3.01 8.07
N PHE A 60 -3.72 2.11 8.79
CA PHE A 60 -4.19 0.76 9.03
C PHE A 60 -4.58 0.50 10.48
N ALA A 61 -5.69 -0.21 10.67
CA ALA A 61 -6.03 -0.83 11.94
C ALA A 61 -5.06 -1.98 12.27
N PHE A 62 -4.77 -2.79 11.27
CA PHE A 62 -3.76 -3.85 11.28
C PHE A 62 -3.44 -4.28 9.84
N THR A 63 -2.29 -4.91 9.66
CA THR A 63 -1.84 -5.48 8.39
C THR A 63 -1.67 -7.00 8.54
N ARG A 64 -1.47 -7.69 7.41
CA ARG A 64 -1.26 -9.15 7.34
C ARG A 64 -0.10 -9.65 8.21
N HIS A 65 0.86 -8.80 8.54
CA HIS A 65 2.00 -9.16 9.39
C HIS A 65 1.66 -9.24 10.88
N GLN A 66 0.47 -8.75 11.29
CA GLN A 66 0.02 -8.73 12.67
C GLN A 66 -1.20 -9.61 12.94
N THR A 67 -1.61 -10.40 11.95
CA THR A 67 -2.76 -11.29 12.08
C THR A 67 -2.33 -12.72 12.37
N ALA A 68 -3.13 -13.44 13.16
CA ALA A 68 -2.96 -14.88 13.36
C ALA A 68 -3.56 -15.67 12.20
N ASP A 69 -3.14 -16.93 12.06
CA ASP A 69 -3.57 -17.81 10.98
C ASP A 69 -5.07 -18.00 10.87
N GLN A 70 -5.76 -18.05 12.01
CA GLN A 70 -7.21 -18.24 12.09
C GLN A 70 -8.02 -16.97 11.84
N ASP A 71 -7.38 -15.80 11.79
CA ASP A 71 -8.08 -14.55 11.53
C ASP A 71 -8.51 -14.48 10.07
N ALA A 72 -9.80 -14.23 9.82
CA ALA A 72 -10.32 -14.09 8.47
C ALA A 72 -9.83 -12.79 7.81
N PHE A 73 -9.92 -11.66 8.53
CA PHE A 73 -9.40 -10.38 8.04
C PHE A 73 -7.90 -10.29 8.29
N LYS A 74 -7.14 -10.06 7.23
CA LYS A 74 -5.68 -9.93 7.26
C LYS A 74 -5.20 -8.49 7.20
N GLU A 75 -5.99 -7.61 6.65
CA GLU A 75 -5.68 -6.18 6.54
C GLU A 75 -6.97 -5.38 6.54
N ILE A 76 -7.00 -4.27 7.27
CA ILE A 76 -8.06 -3.27 7.20
C ILE A 76 -7.40 -1.90 7.30
N GLY A 77 -7.58 -1.07 6.28
CA GLY A 77 -6.97 0.26 6.24
C GLY A 77 -7.70 1.25 5.35
N TRP A 78 -7.51 2.50 5.67
CA TRP A 78 -7.86 3.62 4.80
C TRP A 78 -6.71 3.87 3.84
N LEU A 79 -7.00 3.84 2.55
CA LEU A 79 -6.03 4.12 1.50
C LEU A 79 -6.40 5.39 0.75
N THR A 80 -5.37 6.11 0.32
CA THR A 80 -5.51 7.33 -0.45
C THR A 80 -4.52 7.34 -1.61
N LEU A 81 -5.04 7.51 -2.81
CA LEU A 81 -4.25 7.79 -4.01
C LEU A 81 -4.37 9.28 -4.36
N PRO A 82 -3.29 10.07 -4.32
CA PRO A 82 -3.26 11.41 -4.88
C PRO A 82 -3.64 11.43 -6.37
N PRO A 83 -3.99 12.58 -6.96
CA PRO A 83 -4.30 12.67 -8.39
C PRO A 83 -3.20 12.06 -9.27
N GLY A 84 -3.58 11.17 -10.17
CA GLY A 84 -2.68 10.47 -11.09
C GLY A 84 -1.95 9.25 -10.51
N ALA A 85 -1.91 9.08 -9.18
CA ALA A 85 -1.31 7.91 -8.54
C ALA A 85 -2.14 6.65 -8.77
N SER A 86 -1.49 5.48 -8.66
CA SER A 86 -2.13 4.18 -8.92
C SER A 86 -1.50 3.04 -8.13
N ILE A 87 -2.32 2.01 -7.88
CA ILE A 87 -1.87 0.65 -7.56
C ILE A 87 -1.81 -0.11 -8.89
N GLY A 88 -0.68 -0.75 -9.19
CA GLY A 88 -0.49 -1.54 -10.41
C GLY A 88 -1.28 -2.84 -10.41
N GLN A 89 -1.31 -3.51 -11.56
CA GLN A 89 -1.99 -4.79 -11.71
C GLN A 89 -1.31 -5.87 -10.86
N HIS A 90 -2.06 -6.45 -9.93
CA HIS A 90 -1.56 -7.51 -9.05
C HIS A 90 -2.60 -8.58 -8.81
N LYS A 91 -2.13 -9.80 -8.53
CA LYS A 91 -2.95 -10.99 -8.39
C LYS A 91 -3.14 -11.34 -6.92
N HIS A 92 -4.35 -11.74 -6.57
CA HIS A 92 -4.68 -12.27 -5.25
C HIS A 92 -4.62 -13.79 -5.24
N ILE A 93 -3.89 -14.35 -4.26
CA ILE A 93 -3.71 -15.80 -4.08
C ILE A 93 -4.14 -16.13 -2.65
N GLY A 94 -5.18 -16.97 -2.52
CA GLY A 94 -5.66 -17.41 -1.21
C GLY A 94 -6.39 -16.35 -0.37
N ASN A 95 -6.59 -15.15 -0.91
CA ASN A 95 -7.32 -14.08 -0.23
C ASN A 95 -8.26 -13.35 -1.19
N GLU A 96 -9.19 -12.62 -0.63
CA GLU A 96 -10.03 -11.65 -1.32
C GLU A 96 -9.62 -10.24 -0.90
N ASP A 97 -9.61 -9.31 -1.85
CA ASP A 97 -9.32 -7.90 -1.61
C ASP A 97 -10.49 -7.04 -2.07
N VAL A 98 -11.00 -6.23 -1.15
CA VAL A 98 -12.19 -5.40 -1.36
C VAL A 98 -11.81 -3.94 -1.19
N TYR A 99 -12.13 -3.10 -2.19
CA TYR A 99 -12.09 -1.65 -2.05
C TYR A 99 -13.51 -1.09 -1.96
N ILE A 100 -13.78 -0.33 -0.92
CA ILE A 100 -15.02 0.46 -0.77
C ILE A 100 -14.64 1.92 -1.02
N ILE A 101 -15.07 2.45 -2.15
CA ILE A 101 -14.73 3.82 -2.55
C ILE A 101 -15.52 4.82 -1.71
N VAL A 102 -14.80 5.70 -1.01
CA VAL A 102 -15.39 6.69 -0.09
C VAL A 102 -15.49 8.07 -0.74
N SER A 103 -14.47 8.46 -1.51
CA SER A 103 -14.47 9.73 -2.23
C SER A 103 -13.47 9.73 -3.38
N GLY A 104 -13.67 10.65 -4.33
CA GLY A 104 -12.81 10.77 -5.50
C GLY A 104 -13.35 10.00 -6.71
N LYS A 105 -12.50 9.82 -7.73
CA LYS A 105 -12.83 9.14 -8.99
C LYS A 105 -11.68 8.22 -9.40
N GLY A 106 -11.94 6.93 -9.49
CA GLY A 106 -10.98 5.91 -9.86
C GLY A 106 -11.25 5.27 -11.21
N LEU A 107 -10.22 4.68 -11.80
CA LEU A 107 -10.33 3.73 -12.90
C LEU A 107 -9.86 2.37 -12.38
N PHE A 108 -10.81 1.46 -12.20
CA PHE A 108 -10.55 0.09 -11.81
C PHE A 108 -10.30 -0.76 -13.06
N THR A 109 -9.27 -1.59 -13.02
CA THR A 109 -8.96 -2.56 -14.08
C THR A 109 -9.07 -3.96 -13.49
N ASP A 110 -9.89 -4.83 -14.10
CA ASP A 110 -10.09 -6.20 -13.65
C ASP A 110 -9.07 -7.19 -14.23
N SER A 111 -9.25 -8.49 -13.96
CA SER A 111 -8.37 -9.57 -14.41
C SER A 111 -8.26 -9.70 -15.93
N GLU A 112 -9.29 -9.28 -16.66
CA GLU A 112 -9.36 -9.37 -18.13
C GLU A 112 -8.87 -8.09 -18.80
N GLY A 113 -8.46 -7.09 -18.00
CA GLY A 113 -8.03 -5.79 -18.50
C GLY A 113 -9.19 -4.84 -18.80
N LYS A 114 -10.44 -5.20 -18.46
CA LYS A 114 -11.58 -4.31 -18.59
C LYS A 114 -11.48 -3.18 -17.58
N GLN A 115 -11.67 -1.97 -18.06
CA GLN A 115 -11.62 -0.76 -17.25
C GLN A 115 -13.03 -0.25 -16.92
N THR A 116 -13.25 0.07 -15.66
CA THR A 116 -14.53 0.61 -15.17
C THR A 116 -14.23 1.83 -14.29
N GLU A 117 -14.89 2.96 -14.55
CA GLU A 117 -14.83 4.11 -13.65
C GLU A 117 -15.59 3.79 -12.37
N VAL A 118 -14.99 4.15 -11.23
CA VAL A 118 -15.57 3.95 -9.89
C VAL A 118 -15.54 5.25 -9.09
N GLY A 119 -16.53 5.43 -8.22
CA GLY A 119 -16.70 6.61 -7.38
C GLY A 119 -17.31 6.27 -6.03
N ALA A 120 -17.62 7.30 -5.24
CA ALA A 120 -18.13 7.13 -3.88
C ALA A 120 -19.36 6.21 -3.82
N GLY A 121 -19.31 5.18 -2.97
CA GLY A 121 -20.33 4.15 -2.80
C GLY A 121 -20.09 2.88 -3.61
N ASP A 122 -19.20 2.90 -4.60
CA ASP A 122 -18.87 1.71 -5.38
C ASP A 122 -17.99 0.76 -4.56
N ILE A 123 -18.16 -0.54 -4.81
CA ILE A 123 -17.39 -1.62 -4.20
C ILE A 123 -16.75 -2.44 -5.32
N THR A 124 -15.44 -2.67 -5.19
CA THR A 124 -14.71 -3.58 -6.07
C THR A 124 -14.18 -4.76 -5.26
N ILE A 125 -14.01 -5.90 -5.90
CA ILE A 125 -13.47 -7.10 -5.26
C ILE A 125 -12.60 -7.87 -6.25
N ALA A 126 -11.43 -8.31 -5.77
CA ALA A 126 -10.61 -9.34 -6.42
C ALA A 126 -10.63 -10.60 -5.56
N ARG A 127 -11.04 -11.72 -6.14
CA ARG A 127 -11.11 -13.04 -5.50
C ARG A 127 -9.85 -13.85 -5.78
N PRO A 128 -9.62 -14.97 -5.08
CA PRO A 128 -8.47 -15.83 -5.35
C PRO A 128 -8.34 -16.18 -6.84
N GLY A 129 -7.15 -15.94 -7.39
CA GLY A 129 -6.85 -16.11 -8.80
C GLY A 129 -7.13 -14.89 -9.68
N GLN A 130 -7.90 -13.92 -9.21
CA GLN A 130 -8.16 -12.67 -9.91
C GLN A 130 -7.05 -11.64 -9.68
N SER A 131 -6.92 -10.73 -10.64
CA SER A 131 -6.01 -9.59 -10.55
C SER A 131 -6.80 -8.29 -10.68
N HIS A 132 -6.29 -7.22 -10.10
CA HIS A 132 -6.87 -5.90 -10.26
C HIS A 132 -5.82 -4.78 -10.19
N ALA A 133 -6.22 -3.59 -10.64
CA ALA A 133 -5.49 -2.33 -10.48
C ALA A 133 -6.47 -1.20 -10.20
N LEU A 134 -5.99 -0.13 -9.58
CA LEU A 134 -6.78 1.08 -9.33
C LEU A 134 -5.94 2.32 -9.59
N LYS A 135 -6.45 3.25 -10.40
CA LYS A 135 -5.82 4.54 -10.69
C LYS A 135 -6.73 5.70 -10.31
N ASN A 136 -6.20 6.71 -9.65
CA ASN A 136 -6.92 7.96 -9.47
C ASN A 136 -6.92 8.77 -10.77
N ILE A 137 -8.09 8.91 -11.40
CA ILE A 137 -8.31 9.71 -12.62
C ILE A 137 -8.94 11.07 -12.34
N GLY A 138 -9.21 11.36 -11.07
CA GLY A 138 -9.78 12.64 -10.65
C GLY A 138 -8.74 13.70 -10.35
N LYS A 139 -9.22 14.92 -10.04
CA LYS A 139 -8.39 16.06 -9.60
C LYS A 139 -8.26 16.17 -8.08
N LYS A 140 -8.98 15.33 -7.34
CA LYS A 140 -8.96 15.24 -5.88
C LYS A 140 -8.42 13.87 -5.46
N PRO A 141 -7.97 13.70 -4.21
CA PRO A 141 -7.58 12.38 -3.70
C PRO A 141 -8.72 11.36 -3.87
N LEU A 142 -8.36 10.16 -4.29
CA LEU A 142 -9.23 8.98 -4.28
C LEU A 142 -9.02 8.28 -2.94
N VAL A 143 -10.07 8.26 -2.10
CA VAL A 143 -10.04 7.65 -0.78
C VAL A 143 -10.92 6.40 -0.78
N PHE A 144 -10.42 5.31 -0.27
CA PHE A 144 -11.15 4.06 -0.17
C PHE A 144 -10.74 3.27 1.08
N LEU A 145 -11.64 2.41 1.54
CA LEU A 145 -11.36 1.43 2.57
C LEU A 145 -10.90 0.15 1.89
N ASP A 146 -9.79 -0.38 2.35
CA ASP A 146 -9.15 -1.61 1.90
C ASP A 146 -9.37 -2.71 2.94
N LEU A 147 -9.88 -3.87 2.50
CA LEU A 147 -10.11 -5.03 3.34
C LEU A 147 -9.59 -6.28 2.64
N ILE A 148 -8.61 -6.92 3.26
CA ILE A 148 -8.12 -8.21 2.79
C ILE A 148 -8.59 -9.31 3.74
N ALA A 149 -9.32 -10.29 3.19
CA ALA A 149 -9.77 -11.48 3.92
C ALA A 149 -9.16 -12.74 3.32
N GLU A 150 -8.62 -13.63 4.16
CA GLU A 150 -8.09 -14.92 3.74
C GLU A 150 -9.21 -15.94 3.58
N THR A 151 -9.18 -16.71 2.48
CA THR A 151 -10.14 -17.78 2.27
C THR A 151 -9.78 -19.02 3.09
N ALA A 152 -10.79 -19.68 3.66
CA ALA A 152 -10.57 -20.93 4.39
C ALA A 152 -9.88 -21.95 3.46
N GLY A 153 -8.75 -22.48 3.88
CA GLY A 153 -7.96 -23.46 3.10
C GLY A 153 -6.91 -22.85 2.17
N ALA A 154 -6.73 -21.53 2.13
CA ALA A 154 -5.68 -20.90 1.32
C ALA A 154 -4.29 -21.45 1.63
N LYS A 155 -3.98 -21.73 2.90
CA LYS A 155 -2.70 -22.30 3.32
C LYS A 155 -2.45 -23.74 2.87
N ALA A 156 -3.49 -24.51 2.58
CA ALA A 156 -3.35 -25.88 2.06
C ALA A 156 -2.88 -25.89 0.59
N ALA A 157 -3.01 -24.78 -0.13
CA ALA A 157 -2.60 -24.66 -1.52
C ALA A 157 -1.13 -24.23 -1.72
N GLU A 158 -0.55 -23.55 -0.71
CA GLU A 158 0.86 -23.09 -0.77
C GLU A 158 1.88 -24.16 -0.38
N THR A 159 1.43 -25.30 0.18
CA THR A 159 2.30 -26.40 0.66
C THR A 159 2.38 -27.60 -0.30
N LYS A 160 1.96 -27.47 -1.56
CA LYS A 160 2.07 -28.52 -2.57
C LYS A 160 3.00 -28.16 -3.72
#